data_8b357df648756fd37ea9628fb34c38b2
#
_entry.id   8b357df648756fd37ea9628fb34c38b2
#
_cell.length_a   1.000
_cell.length_b   1.000
_cell.length_c   1.000
_cell.angle_alpha   90.00
_cell.angle_beta   90.00
_cell.angle_gamma   90.00
#
_symmetry.space_group_name_H-M   'P 1'
#
loop_
_entity.id
_entity.type
_entity.pdbx_description
1 polymer ?
#
loop_
_entity_poly.entity_id
_entity_poly.type
_entity_poly.pdbx_seq_one_letter_code
_entity_poly.pdbx_strand_id
1 'polypeptide(L)'
;SSRQSDNARKDSRIVALTAGMRDGTGLVDFAAEFGKRFFDVGIAEEHMVAFAAGLAAGGLKPVVAVYSTFLQRSIDQVMHDVCIANLPVVLCVDRAGIVGADGVTHQGIYDIAMLRCLPNLTICQPSSVADFHALLEEALVRKGPTVIRYPRGRVAKVQPFVHPTHPKAVIWATGDWMGKAEAVARRLGDVDVVQARYLKPFNLSLLNEQRVAGLKIISLENGCVMGGFGEAIGADVRFGWPDRFIPH
;
A
#
# COMPACT_ATOMS: atom_id res chain seq x y z
N SER A 1 12.37 1.42 9.70
CA SER A 1 12.57 0.91 11.10
C SER A 1 12.73 2.05 12.12
N SER A 2 13.65 3.01 11.94
CA SER A 2 13.91 4.06 12.95
C SER A 2 12.66 4.88 13.36
N ARG A 3 11.83 5.34 12.41
CA ARG A 3 10.64 6.14 12.75
C ARG A 3 9.46 5.36 13.31
N GLN A 4 9.33 4.07 12.99
CA GLN A 4 8.35 3.23 13.68
C GLN A 4 8.70 3.11 15.16
N SER A 5 9.99 2.99 15.50
CA SER A 5 10.50 3.06 16.86
C SER A 5 10.24 4.43 17.51
N ASP A 6 10.39 5.54 16.75
CA ASP A 6 10.09 6.89 17.26
C ASP A 6 8.59 7.07 17.62
N ASN A 7 7.69 6.55 16.80
CA ASN A 7 6.26 6.56 17.12
C ASN A 7 5.94 5.69 18.35
N ALA A 8 6.59 4.53 18.47
CA ALA A 8 6.39 3.64 19.60
C ALA A 8 7.00 4.18 20.92
N ARG A 9 8.01 5.04 20.88
CA ARG A 9 8.49 5.78 22.05
C ARG A 9 7.46 6.79 22.57
N LYS A 10 6.71 7.40 21.65
CA LYS A 10 5.68 8.42 21.97
C LYS A 10 4.34 7.83 22.39
N ASP A 11 3.99 6.63 21.90
CA ASP A 11 2.72 5.96 22.20
C ASP A 11 2.95 4.51 22.58
N SER A 12 2.79 4.19 23.86
CA SER A 12 3.00 2.85 24.41
C SER A 12 2.00 1.80 23.91
N ARG A 13 0.89 2.23 23.29
CA ARG A 13 -0.13 1.33 22.72
C ARG A 13 0.32 0.71 21.39
N ILE A 14 1.33 1.26 20.74
CA ILE A 14 1.82 0.73 19.46
C ILE A 14 2.53 -0.59 19.70
N VAL A 15 2.06 -1.63 19.04
CA VAL A 15 2.64 -2.98 19.02
C VAL A 15 2.92 -3.41 17.59
N ALA A 16 3.94 -4.21 17.37
CA ALA A 16 4.31 -4.70 16.04
C ALA A 16 4.17 -6.23 15.97
N LEU A 17 3.62 -6.71 14.86
CA LEU A 17 3.41 -8.13 14.59
C LEU A 17 4.00 -8.52 13.23
N THR A 18 4.49 -9.75 13.15
CA THR A 18 4.90 -10.38 11.88
C THR A 18 4.71 -11.89 11.97
N ALA A 19 4.81 -12.59 10.83
CA ALA A 19 4.65 -14.03 10.73
C ALA A 19 5.92 -14.67 10.14
N GLY A 20 6.98 -14.77 10.96
CA GLY A 20 8.27 -15.35 10.57
C GLY A 20 9.11 -14.46 9.65
N MET A 21 8.81 -13.16 9.58
CA MET A 21 9.44 -12.23 8.62
C MET A 21 10.13 -11.04 9.29
N ARG A 22 10.55 -11.17 10.56
CA ARG A 22 11.15 -10.07 11.35
C ARG A 22 12.25 -9.32 10.60
N ASP A 23 13.20 -10.06 10.04
CA ASP A 23 14.35 -9.46 9.37
C ASP A 23 13.97 -8.83 8.02
N GLY A 24 13.17 -9.55 7.24
CA GLY A 24 12.72 -9.11 5.93
C GLY A 24 11.79 -7.89 5.95
N THR A 25 10.99 -7.71 7.00
CA THR A 25 10.11 -6.55 7.18
C THR A 25 10.76 -5.40 7.94
N GLY A 26 12.05 -5.54 8.35
CA GLY A 26 12.81 -4.50 9.04
C GLY A 26 12.36 -4.24 10.48
N LEU A 27 11.81 -5.24 11.17
CA LEU A 27 11.37 -5.14 12.56
C LEU A 27 12.43 -5.50 13.60
N VAL A 28 13.66 -5.76 13.17
CA VAL A 28 14.77 -6.16 14.08
C VAL A 28 14.99 -5.13 15.18
N ASP A 29 15.15 -3.85 14.82
CA ASP A 29 15.41 -2.76 15.77
C ASP A 29 14.20 -2.57 16.72
N PHE A 30 12.98 -2.67 16.19
CA PHE A 30 11.76 -2.58 17.01
C PHE A 30 11.70 -3.73 18.02
N ALA A 31 11.99 -4.96 17.60
CA ALA A 31 12.00 -6.13 18.47
C ALA A 31 13.07 -6.02 19.59
N ALA A 32 14.25 -5.50 19.25
CA ALA A 32 15.33 -5.31 20.22
C ALA A 32 14.98 -4.24 21.27
N GLU A 33 14.36 -3.13 20.85
CA GLU A 33 14.03 -2.02 21.76
C GLU A 33 12.72 -2.26 22.53
N PHE A 34 11.71 -2.88 21.89
CA PHE A 34 10.36 -3.03 22.43
C PHE A 34 9.91 -4.49 22.51
N GLY A 35 10.76 -5.40 22.98
CA GLY A 35 10.50 -6.84 22.96
C GLY A 35 9.14 -7.28 23.51
N LYS A 36 8.60 -6.62 24.56
CA LYS A 36 7.28 -6.90 25.13
C LYS A 36 6.12 -6.40 24.25
N ARG A 37 6.40 -5.63 23.22
CA ARG A 37 5.42 -5.07 22.26
C ARG A 37 5.66 -5.57 20.84
N PHE A 38 6.52 -6.57 20.69
CA PHE A 38 6.80 -7.24 19.43
C PHE A 38 6.34 -8.70 19.51
N PHE A 39 5.63 -9.14 18.48
CA PHE A 39 5.09 -10.50 18.36
C PHE A 39 5.44 -11.09 17.00
N ASP A 40 6.26 -12.12 17.00
CA ASP A 40 6.47 -12.99 15.85
C ASP A 40 5.72 -14.30 16.08
N VAL A 41 4.67 -14.51 15.31
CA VAL A 41 3.79 -15.69 15.47
C VAL A 41 4.25 -16.91 14.69
N GLY A 42 5.44 -16.84 14.05
CA GLY A 42 5.87 -17.86 13.11
C GLY A 42 5.07 -17.80 11.79
N ILE A 43 5.14 -18.86 10.98
CA ILE A 43 4.43 -18.93 9.69
C ILE A 43 2.92 -19.22 9.94
N ALA A 44 2.20 -18.20 10.42
CA ALA A 44 0.79 -18.29 10.79
C ALA A 44 0.10 -16.94 10.54
N GLU A 45 -0.04 -16.55 9.29
CA GLU A 45 -0.56 -15.24 8.87
C GLU A 45 -2.01 -15.01 9.33
N GLU A 46 -2.85 -16.05 9.31
CA GLU A 46 -4.23 -16.00 9.79
C GLU A 46 -4.27 -15.66 11.28
N HIS A 47 -3.44 -16.36 12.08
CA HIS A 47 -3.34 -16.09 13.52
C HIS A 47 -2.82 -14.67 13.78
N MET A 48 -1.82 -14.20 13.01
CA MET A 48 -1.27 -12.87 13.14
C MET A 48 -2.34 -11.79 12.97
N VAL A 49 -3.19 -11.91 11.96
CA VAL A 49 -4.26 -10.91 11.69
C VAL A 49 -5.37 -10.99 12.74
N ALA A 50 -5.84 -12.20 13.11
CA ALA A 50 -6.83 -12.36 14.16
C ALA A 50 -6.31 -11.84 15.52
N PHE A 51 -5.04 -12.09 15.83
CA PHE A 51 -4.40 -11.58 17.04
C PHE A 51 -4.30 -10.05 17.03
N ALA A 52 -3.91 -9.45 15.89
CA ALA A 52 -3.90 -8.00 15.72
C ALA A 52 -5.30 -7.40 15.92
N ALA A 53 -6.35 -8.03 15.39
CA ALA A 53 -7.72 -7.60 15.61
C ALA A 53 -8.10 -7.61 17.09
N GLY A 54 -7.76 -8.67 17.83
CA GLY A 54 -7.97 -8.76 19.29
C GLY A 54 -7.23 -7.67 20.06
N LEU A 55 -5.96 -7.38 19.70
CA LEU A 55 -5.17 -6.29 20.29
C LEU A 55 -5.80 -4.92 20.04
N ALA A 56 -6.29 -4.67 18.80
CA ALA A 56 -6.98 -3.44 18.46
C ALA A 56 -8.30 -3.28 19.22
N ALA A 57 -9.09 -4.34 19.37
CA ALA A 57 -10.30 -4.36 20.19
C ALA A 57 -10.00 -4.08 21.66
N GLY A 58 -8.83 -4.49 22.16
CA GLY A 58 -8.30 -4.19 23.49
C GLY A 58 -7.72 -2.76 23.65
N GLY A 59 -7.79 -1.91 22.61
CA GLY A 59 -7.34 -0.52 22.66
C GLY A 59 -5.88 -0.27 22.31
N LEU A 60 -5.14 -1.32 21.87
CA LEU A 60 -3.79 -1.18 21.33
C LEU A 60 -3.82 -0.73 19.87
N LYS A 61 -2.65 -0.34 19.36
CA LYS A 61 -2.44 0.08 17.96
C LYS A 61 -1.52 -0.92 17.25
N PRO A 62 -2.05 -2.03 16.75
CA PRO A 62 -1.24 -3.04 16.08
C PRO A 62 -0.79 -2.57 14.69
N VAL A 63 0.51 -2.73 14.44
CA VAL A 63 1.14 -2.58 13.13
C VAL A 63 1.61 -3.97 12.70
N VAL A 64 0.96 -4.52 11.71
CA VAL A 64 1.26 -5.82 11.13
C VAL A 64 2.18 -5.61 9.94
N ALA A 65 3.36 -6.25 9.92
CA ALA A 65 4.28 -6.20 8.79
C ALA A 65 4.37 -7.59 8.12
N VAL A 66 3.97 -7.65 6.86
CA VAL A 66 3.80 -8.90 6.12
C VAL A 66 4.12 -8.69 4.63
N TYR A 67 4.64 -9.72 3.95
CA TYR A 67 4.80 -9.66 2.49
C TYR A 67 3.46 -9.77 1.78
N SER A 68 3.28 -9.03 0.70
CA SER A 68 2.06 -9.01 -0.09
C SER A 68 1.59 -10.42 -0.48
N THR A 69 2.50 -11.27 -0.96
CA THR A 69 2.17 -12.64 -1.34
C THR A 69 1.73 -13.53 -0.17
N PHE A 70 2.16 -13.24 1.06
CA PHE A 70 1.77 -14.03 2.25
C PHE A 70 0.51 -13.49 2.92
N LEU A 71 0.18 -12.20 2.74
CA LEU A 71 -1.07 -11.62 3.24
C LEU A 71 -2.30 -12.34 2.67
N GLN A 72 -2.21 -12.90 1.45
CA GLN A 72 -3.32 -13.63 0.83
C GLN A 72 -3.85 -14.79 1.68
N ARG A 73 -3.02 -15.41 2.55
CA ARG A 73 -3.46 -16.49 3.45
C ARG A 73 -4.41 -16.02 4.53
N SER A 74 -4.43 -14.75 4.85
CA SER A 74 -5.23 -14.15 5.92
C SER A 74 -6.32 -13.20 5.43
N ILE A 75 -6.71 -13.27 4.17
CA ILE A 75 -7.74 -12.39 3.58
C ILE A 75 -9.07 -12.52 4.31
N ASP A 76 -9.45 -13.72 4.73
CA ASP A 76 -10.66 -13.96 5.52
C ASP A 76 -10.61 -13.18 6.85
N GLN A 77 -9.52 -13.29 7.61
CA GLN A 77 -9.34 -12.57 8.87
C GLN A 77 -9.26 -11.06 8.67
N VAL A 78 -8.61 -10.59 7.58
CA VAL A 78 -8.62 -9.16 7.23
C VAL A 78 -10.05 -8.68 6.97
N MET A 79 -10.85 -9.44 6.23
CA MET A 79 -12.23 -9.09 5.93
C MET A 79 -13.09 -9.16 7.20
N HIS A 80 -13.13 -10.32 7.86
CA HIS A 80 -14.09 -10.62 8.92
C HIS A 80 -13.70 -9.96 10.25
N ASP A 81 -12.45 -10.18 10.70
CA ASP A 81 -12.04 -9.76 12.04
C ASP A 81 -11.64 -8.28 12.10
N VAL A 82 -11.10 -7.73 10.98
CA VAL A 82 -10.57 -6.37 10.94
C VAL A 82 -11.53 -5.41 10.24
N CYS A 83 -11.90 -5.69 8.97
CA CYS A 83 -12.62 -4.71 8.15
C CYS A 83 -14.09 -4.60 8.54
N ILE A 84 -14.82 -5.71 8.73
CA ILE A 84 -16.22 -5.69 9.14
C ILE A 84 -16.36 -5.08 10.54
N ALA A 85 -15.46 -5.44 11.45
CA ALA A 85 -15.42 -4.90 12.80
C ALA A 85 -14.87 -3.45 12.86
N ASN A 86 -14.39 -2.90 11.73
CA ASN A 86 -13.81 -1.56 11.60
C ASN A 86 -12.70 -1.26 12.63
N LEU A 87 -11.83 -2.22 12.89
CA LEU A 87 -10.76 -2.10 13.88
C LEU A 87 -9.54 -1.36 13.33
N PRO A 88 -8.88 -0.49 14.12
CA PRO A 88 -7.75 0.32 13.68
C PRO A 88 -6.44 -0.49 13.62
N VAL A 89 -6.39 -1.47 12.73
CA VAL A 89 -5.20 -2.26 12.43
C VAL A 89 -4.46 -1.63 11.25
N VAL A 90 -3.14 -1.42 11.39
CA VAL A 90 -2.28 -0.96 10.30
C VAL A 90 -1.58 -2.16 9.68
N LEU A 91 -1.84 -2.43 8.41
CA LEU A 91 -1.20 -3.49 7.63
C LEU A 91 -0.10 -2.88 6.74
N CYS A 92 1.16 -3.06 7.12
CA CYS A 92 2.33 -2.69 6.32
C CYS A 92 2.66 -3.84 5.37
N VAL A 93 2.23 -3.70 4.11
CA VAL A 93 2.34 -4.74 3.08
C VAL A 93 3.59 -4.50 2.26
N ASP A 94 4.64 -5.24 2.62
CA ASP A 94 5.95 -5.20 1.96
C ASP A 94 5.97 -6.05 0.68
N ARG A 95 6.88 -5.80 -0.21
CA ARG A 95 7.04 -6.53 -1.48
C ARG A 95 5.79 -6.48 -2.35
N ALA A 96 5.06 -5.35 -2.32
CA ALA A 96 3.94 -5.12 -3.22
C ALA A 96 4.42 -4.91 -4.66
N GLY A 97 3.70 -5.49 -5.62
CA GLY A 97 4.09 -5.47 -7.03
C GLY A 97 5.09 -6.57 -7.41
N ILE A 98 5.84 -6.36 -8.48
CA ILE A 98 6.86 -7.31 -8.95
C ILE A 98 8.12 -7.20 -8.10
N VAL A 99 8.61 -8.32 -7.62
CA VAL A 99 9.81 -8.44 -6.76
C VAL A 99 10.98 -9.18 -7.42
N GLY A 100 10.81 -9.66 -8.64
CA GLY A 100 11.88 -10.25 -9.46
C GLY A 100 12.56 -11.46 -8.82
N ALA A 101 13.65 -11.21 -8.10
CA ALA A 101 14.53 -12.24 -7.53
C ALA A 101 13.87 -13.20 -6.53
N ASP A 102 12.71 -12.87 -5.97
CA ASP A 102 12.05 -13.75 -5.00
C ASP A 102 11.26 -14.91 -5.66
N GLY A 103 11.24 -14.98 -7.00
CA GLY A 103 10.62 -16.05 -7.77
C GLY A 103 9.13 -15.87 -8.03
N VAL A 104 8.57 -16.76 -8.82
CA VAL A 104 7.20 -16.67 -9.38
C VAL A 104 6.12 -16.58 -8.30
N THR A 105 6.26 -17.34 -7.23
CA THR A 105 5.27 -17.46 -6.15
C THR A 105 5.29 -16.27 -5.17
N HIS A 106 6.24 -15.33 -5.30
CA HIS A 106 6.43 -14.23 -4.36
C HIS A 106 6.05 -12.86 -4.94
N GLN A 107 5.40 -12.83 -6.12
CA GLN A 107 5.00 -11.57 -6.74
C GLN A 107 3.75 -11.00 -6.06
N GLY A 108 3.84 -9.75 -5.58
CA GLY A 108 2.79 -9.09 -4.81
C GLY A 108 1.85 -8.27 -5.69
N ILE A 109 1.34 -8.80 -6.80
CA ILE A 109 0.54 -8.05 -7.77
C ILE A 109 -0.96 -8.10 -7.54
N TYR A 110 -1.46 -9.00 -6.67
CA TYR A 110 -2.88 -9.25 -6.49
C TYR A 110 -3.49 -8.53 -5.27
N ASP A 111 -2.68 -7.92 -4.43
CA ASP A 111 -3.10 -7.33 -3.15
C ASP A 111 -4.15 -6.22 -3.32
N ILE A 112 -4.00 -5.32 -4.30
CA ILE A 112 -5.01 -4.28 -4.58
C ILE A 112 -6.35 -4.93 -4.93
N ALA A 113 -6.35 -5.88 -5.86
CA ALA A 113 -7.56 -6.54 -6.34
C ALA A 113 -8.30 -7.30 -5.21
N MET A 114 -7.56 -7.99 -4.34
CA MET A 114 -8.13 -8.73 -3.21
C MET A 114 -8.65 -7.81 -2.11
N LEU A 115 -7.99 -6.68 -1.86
CA LEU A 115 -8.28 -5.84 -0.71
C LEU A 115 -9.28 -4.72 -1.01
N ARG A 116 -9.36 -4.23 -2.25
CA ARG A 116 -10.15 -3.03 -2.55
C ARG A 116 -11.67 -3.24 -2.38
N CYS A 117 -12.16 -4.48 -2.43
CA CYS A 117 -13.58 -4.78 -2.21
C CYS A 117 -13.98 -4.79 -0.72
N LEU A 118 -13.01 -4.88 0.21
CA LEU A 118 -13.29 -5.01 1.63
C LEU A 118 -13.85 -3.70 2.23
N PRO A 119 -14.86 -3.76 3.12
CA PRO A 119 -15.47 -2.57 3.70
C PRO A 119 -14.50 -1.86 4.66
N ASN A 120 -14.72 -0.55 4.88
CA ASN A 120 -14.00 0.29 5.85
C ASN A 120 -12.49 0.42 5.63
N LEU A 121 -11.89 -0.35 4.71
CA LEU A 121 -10.46 -0.42 4.50
C LEU A 121 -9.95 0.79 3.71
N THR A 122 -8.95 1.47 4.25
CA THR A 122 -8.14 2.44 3.51
C THR A 122 -6.93 1.75 2.92
N ILE A 123 -6.65 1.98 1.64
CA ILE A 123 -5.47 1.45 0.94
C ILE A 123 -4.66 2.62 0.40
N CYS A 124 -3.39 2.68 0.76
CA CYS A 124 -2.49 3.72 0.29
C CYS A 124 -1.13 3.15 -0.15
N GLN A 125 -0.43 3.90 -0.99
CA GLN A 125 0.89 3.53 -1.49
C GLN A 125 1.80 4.77 -1.53
N PRO A 126 2.86 4.79 -0.72
CA PRO A 126 3.81 5.90 -0.70
C PRO A 126 4.67 5.92 -1.97
N SER A 127 5.05 7.12 -2.40
CA SER A 127 6.03 7.33 -3.48
C SER A 127 7.44 7.59 -2.99
N SER A 128 7.63 7.77 -1.69
CA SER A 128 8.93 8.03 -1.06
C SER A 128 8.97 7.51 0.37
N VAL A 129 10.17 7.45 0.95
CA VAL A 129 10.34 7.10 2.38
C VAL A 129 9.67 8.14 3.29
N ALA A 130 9.76 9.42 2.95
CA ALA A 130 9.10 10.49 3.71
C ALA A 130 7.57 10.34 3.66
N ASP A 131 7.02 10.01 2.49
CA ASP A 131 5.60 9.75 2.31
C ASP A 131 5.12 8.50 3.07
N PHE A 132 5.94 7.43 3.10
CA PHE A 132 5.65 6.25 3.93
C PHE A 132 5.51 6.62 5.42
N HIS A 133 6.42 7.46 5.93
CA HIS A 133 6.35 7.88 7.32
C HIS A 133 5.12 8.71 7.62
N ALA A 134 4.77 9.64 6.72
CA ALA A 134 3.54 10.45 6.86
C ALA A 134 2.28 9.55 6.85
N LEU A 135 2.21 8.59 5.93
CA LEU A 135 1.10 7.63 5.85
C LEU A 135 1.00 6.75 7.10
N LEU A 136 2.14 6.34 7.67
CA LEU A 136 2.14 5.55 8.91
C LEU A 136 1.62 6.39 10.10
N GLU A 137 2.04 7.64 10.23
CA GLU A 137 1.55 8.56 11.27
C GLU A 137 0.04 8.80 11.10
N GLU A 138 -0.44 9.04 9.88
CA GLU A 138 -1.87 9.17 9.58
C GLU A 138 -2.65 7.89 9.92
N ALA A 139 -2.11 6.71 9.58
CA ALA A 139 -2.74 5.42 9.86
C ALA A 139 -2.86 5.14 11.37
N LEU A 140 -1.84 5.50 12.16
CA LEU A 140 -1.83 5.31 13.62
C LEU A 140 -2.87 6.16 14.38
N VAL A 141 -3.43 7.21 13.77
CA VAL A 141 -4.49 8.03 14.35
C VAL A 141 -5.87 7.79 13.74
N ARG A 142 -5.94 7.05 12.64
CA ARG A 142 -7.19 6.69 11.97
C ARG A 142 -8.01 5.71 12.82
N LYS A 143 -9.33 5.82 12.77
CA LYS A 143 -10.24 4.96 13.55
C LYS A 143 -10.60 3.62 12.86
N GLY A 144 -10.18 3.43 11.62
CA GLY A 144 -10.44 2.22 10.84
C GLY A 144 -9.17 1.58 10.27
N PRO A 145 -9.29 0.41 9.64
CA PRO A 145 -8.14 -0.33 9.12
C PRO A 145 -7.45 0.38 7.96
N THR A 146 -6.13 0.27 7.93
CA THR A 146 -5.31 0.91 6.89
C THR A 146 -4.26 -0.05 6.36
N VAL A 147 -4.19 -0.19 5.05
CA VAL A 147 -3.11 -0.87 4.34
C VAL A 147 -2.16 0.17 3.78
N ILE A 148 -0.88 0.04 4.08
CA ILE A 148 0.21 0.78 3.45
C ILE A 148 1.02 -0.23 2.66
N ARG A 149 0.86 -0.25 1.33
CA ARG A 149 1.61 -1.16 0.45
C ARG A 149 2.82 -0.48 -0.14
N TYR A 150 3.95 -1.17 -0.20
CA TYR A 150 5.20 -0.64 -0.74
C TYR A 150 6.06 -1.73 -1.38
N PRO A 151 6.88 -1.38 -2.42
CA PRO A 151 7.70 -2.33 -3.14
C PRO A 151 8.92 -2.77 -2.33
N ARG A 152 9.54 -3.86 -2.74
CA ARG A 152 10.88 -4.23 -2.28
C ARG A 152 11.92 -3.22 -2.80
N GLY A 153 12.84 -2.80 -1.92
CA GLY A 153 14.00 -1.99 -2.29
C GLY A 153 13.85 -0.51 -2.02
N ARG A 154 14.65 0.30 -2.71
CA ARG A 154 14.70 1.75 -2.52
C ARG A 154 13.78 2.45 -3.50
N VAL A 155 13.00 3.39 -3.02
CA VAL A 155 12.22 4.30 -3.87
C VAL A 155 13.20 5.30 -4.52
N ALA A 156 13.06 5.49 -5.84
CA ALA A 156 13.88 6.45 -6.57
C ALA A 156 13.64 7.88 -6.06
N LYS A 157 14.67 8.72 -6.12
CA LYS A 157 14.51 10.15 -5.82
C LYS A 157 13.57 10.75 -6.88
N VAL A 158 12.47 11.32 -6.42
CA VAL A 158 11.53 12.05 -7.29
C VAL A 158 12.16 13.40 -7.62
N GLN A 159 12.26 13.71 -8.93
CA GLN A 159 12.65 15.04 -9.39
C GLN A 159 11.40 15.93 -9.46
N PRO A 160 11.51 17.25 -9.25
CA PRO A 160 10.37 18.15 -9.41
C PRO A 160 9.71 17.98 -10.79
N PHE A 161 8.41 17.76 -10.80
CA PHE A 161 7.61 17.67 -12.01
C PHE A 161 6.90 18.99 -12.27
N VAL A 162 7.02 19.50 -13.51
CA VAL A 162 6.31 20.70 -13.93
C VAL A 162 5.04 20.27 -14.64
N HIS A 163 3.90 20.63 -14.05
CA HIS A 163 2.58 20.32 -14.60
C HIS A 163 2.31 21.17 -15.86
N PRO A 164 1.84 20.55 -16.96
CA PRO A 164 1.50 21.30 -18.16
C PRO A 164 0.26 22.17 -17.94
N THR A 165 0.24 23.36 -18.55
CA THR A 165 -0.90 24.31 -18.43
C THR A 165 -2.16 23.83 -19.15
N HIS A 166 -2.02 23.06 -20.21
CA HIS A 166 -3.13 22.55 -21.03
C HIS A 166 -2.93 21.06 -21.33
N PRO A 167 -3.07 20.17 -20.33
CA PRO A 167 -2.93 18.74 -20.56
C PRO A 167 -4.10 18.21 -21.41
N LYS A 168 -3.81 17.19 -22.23
CA LYS A 168 -4.82 16.38 -22.95
C LYS A 168 -5.12 15.08 -22.25
N ALA A 169 -4.21 14.63 -21.40
CA ALA A 169 -4.35 13.41 -20.62
C ALA A 169 -3.72 13.56 -19.24
N VAL A 170 -4.07 12.67 -18.33
CA VAL A 170 -3.47 12.59 -17.00
C VAL A 170 -3.16 11.14 -16.63
N ILE A 171 -1.95 10.91 -16.12
CA ILE A 171 -1.53 9.61 -15.60
C ILE A 171 -1.73 9.58 -14.10
N TRP A 172 -2.63 8.74 -13.62
CA TRP A 172 -2.76 8.39 -12.21
C TRP A 172 -1.79 7.24 -11.90
N ALA A 173 -0.67 7.55 -11.27
CA ALA A 173 0.38 6.60 -10.99
C ALA A 173 0.42 6.20 -9.51
N THR A 174 0.60 4.89 -9.23
CA THR A 174 0.75 4.39 -7.87
C THR A 174 2.22 4.43 -7.43
N GLY A 175 2.45 4.88 -6.23
CA GLY A 175 3.70 4.83 -5.45
C GLY A 175 5.02 4.86 -6.23
N ASP A 176 5.66 3.71 -6.31
CA ASP A 176 6.97 3.52 -6.94
C ASP A 176 7.01 3.78 -8.46
N TRP A 177 5.83 3.85 -9.11
CA TRP A 177 5.76 4.13 -10.55
C TRP A 177 5.61 5.62 -10.88
N MET A 178 5.54 6.49 -9.87
CA MET A 178 5.51 7.95 -10.06
C MET A 178 6.66 8.45 -10.95
N GLY A 179 7.90 8.04 -10.66
CA GLY A 179 9.05 8.47 -11.47
C GLY A 179 8.98 8.05 -12.93
N LYS A 180 8.38 6.88 -13.23
CA LYS A 180 8.15 6.42 -14.61
C LYS A 180 7.05 7.25 -15.28
N ALA A 181 5.96 7.54 -14.58
CA ALA A 181 4.87 8.38 -15.09
C ALA A 181 5.37 9.78 -15.45
N GLU A 182 6.14 10.41 -14.56
CA GLU A 182 6.73 11.72 -14.78
C GLU A 182 7.71 11.73 -15.96
N ALA A 183 8.53 10.67 -16.10
CA ALA A 183 9.45 10.56 -17.24
C ALA A 183 8.71 10.47 -18.57
N VAL A 184 7.61 9.73 -18.63
CA VAL A 184 6.75 9.63 -19.82
C VAL A 184 6.08 10.99 -20.10
N ALA A 185 5.50 11.62 -19.08
CA ALA A 185 4.81 12.90 -19.21
C ALA A 185 5.74 14.02 -19.71
N ARG A 186 6.98 14.09 -19.20
CA ARG A 186 8.00 15.04 -19.69
C ARG A 186 8.32 14.87 -21.19
N ARG A 187 8.30 13.61 -21.67
CA ARG A 187 8.57 13.33 -23.09
C ARG A 187 7.40 13.70 -24.01
N LEU A 188 6.17 13.58 -23.50
CA LEU A 188 4.95 13.87 -24.27
C LEU A 188 4.60 15.37 -24.23
N GLY A 189 4.87 16.05 -23.12
CA GLY A 189 4.70 17.50 -22.97
C GLY A 189 3.27 17.96 -22.68
N ASP A 190 2.26 17.20 -23.09
CA ASP A 190 0.83 17.51 -22.91
C ASP A 190 0.10 16.51 -22.00
N VAL A 191 0.83 15.81 -21.16
CA VAL A 191 0.31 14.83 -20.21
C VAL A 191 0.67 15.25 -18.78
N ASP A 192 -0.35 15.31 -17.93
CA ASP A 192 -0.18 15.57 -16.50
C ASP A 192 0.00 14.27 -15.69
N VAL A 193 0.43 14.38 -14.45
CA VAL A 193 0.64 13.23 -13.54
C VAL A 193 0.02 13.51 -12.20
N VAL A 194 -0.72 12.54 -11.68
CA VAL A 194 -1.30 12.54 -10.34
C VAL A 194 -0.75 11.35 -9.55
N GLN A 195 -0.20 11.62 -8.38
CA GLN A 195 0.13 10.57 -7.43
C GLN A 195 -1.15 9.96 -6.85
N ALA A 196 -1.40 8.70 -7.15
CA ALA A 196 -2.44 7.92 -6.48
C ALA A 196 -1.93 7.46 -5.10
N ARG A 197 -1.80 8.42 -4.15
CA ARG A 197 -1.33 8.17 -2.79
C ARG A 197 -2.33 7.31 -2.01
N TYR A 198 -3.62 7.59 -2.20
CA TYR A 198 -4.73 6.77 -1.72
C TYR A 198 -5.38 6.03 -2.90
N LEU A 199 -5.35 4.70 -2.83
CA LEU A 199 -6.00 3.84 -3.81
C LEU A 199 -7.46 3.58 -3.44
N LYS A 200 -7.76 3.65 -2.13
CA LYS A 200 -9.10 3.54 -1.56
C LYS A 200 -9.16 4.27 -0.21
N PRO A 201 -10.06 5.26 -0.03
CA PRO A 201 -10.76 5.95 -1.12
C PRO A 201 -9.78 6.78 -1.96
N PHE A 202 -9.97 6.83 -3.26
CA PHE A 202 -9.21 7.73 -4.13
C PHE A 202 -9.86 9.12 -4.20
N ASN A 203 -9.15 10.11 -4.71
CA ASN A 203 -9.66 11.48 -4.87
C ASN A 203 -10.67 11.57 -6.03
N LEU A 204 -11.93 11.24 -5.73
CA LEU A 204 -13.02 11.25 -6.70
C LEU A 204 -13.32 12.67 -7.24
N SER A 205 -13.17 13.71 -6.41
CA SER A 205 -13.39 15.10 -6.84
C SER A 205 -12.44 15.48 -7.96
N LEU A 206 -11.13 15.29 -7.73
CA LEU A 206 -10.10 15.56 -8.74
C LEU A 206 -10.31 14.74 -10.02
N LEU A 207 -10.67 13.45 -9.89
CA LEU A 207 -10.94 12.59 -11.04
C LEU A 207 -12.12 13.11 -11.86
N ASN A 208 -13.20 13.55 -11.21
CA ASN A 208 -14.37 14.10 -11.88
C ASN A 208 -14.06 15.45 -12.56
N GLU A 209 -13.32 16.33 -11.90
CA GLU A 209 -12.84 17.60 -12.50
C GLU A 209 -12.06 17.35 -13.79
N GLN A 210 -11.15 16.38 -13.78
CA GLN A 210 -10.35 16.00 -14.94
C GLN A 210 -11.22 15.43 -16.09
N ARG A 211 -12.22 14.62 -15.76
CA ARG A 211 -13.17 14.09 -16.75
C ARG A 211 -14.05 15.18 -17.36
N VAL A 212 -14.55 16.09 -16.54
CA VAL A 212 -15.34 17.25 -17.03
C VAL A 212 -14.50 18.14 -17.93
N ALA A 213 -13.21 18.27 -17.64
CA ALA A 213 -12.24 18.98 -18.49
C ALA A 213 -11.90 18.22 -19.80
N GLY A 214 -12.46 17.01 -20.01
CA GLY A 214 -12.24 16.20 -21.21
C GLY A 214 -10.88 15.50 -21.25
N LEU A 215 -10.18 15.40 -20.12
CA LEU A 215 -8.87 14.73 -20.08
C LEU A 215 -9.02 13.21 -20.22
N LYS A 216 -8.15 12.59 -20.99
CA LYS A 216 -8.01 11.15 -21.03
C LYS A 216 -7.38 10.65 -19.75
N ILE A 217 -8.02 9.74 -19.04
CA ILE A 217 -7.54 9.18 -17.79
C ILE A 217 -6.72 7.92 -18.08
N ILE A 218 -5.47 7.92 -17.63
CA ILE A 218 -4.54 6.79 -17.79
C ILE A 218 -4.14 6.33 -16.40
N SER A 219 -4.20 5.03 -16.11
CA SER A 219 -3.65 4.46 -14.88
C SER A 219 -2.31 3.79 -15.13
N LEU A 220 -1.40 3.91 -14.16
CA LEU A 220 -0.12 3.24 -14.14
C LEU A 220 0.11 2.66 -12.74
N GLU A 221 -0.02 1.33 -12.60
CA GLU A 221 0.00 0.65 -11.32
C GLU A 221 0.95 -0.54 -11.26
N ASN A 222 1.59 -0.74 -10.11
CA ASN A 222 2.36 -1.95 -9.80
C ASN A 222 1.43 -2.99 -9.14
N GLY A 223 0.39 -3.37 -9.85
CA GLY A 223 -0.64 -4.33 -9.50
C GLY A 223 -1.21 -4.97 -10.75
N CYS A 224 -2.11 -5.94 -10.64
CA CYS A 224 -2.79 -6.52 -11.80
C CYS A 224 -3.84 -5.55 -12.37
N VAL A 225 -4.02 -5.58 -13.68
CA VAL A 225 -5.00 -4.72 -14.37
C VAL A 225 -6.43 -5.08 -13.97
N MET A 226 -6.74 -6.37 -13.90
CA MET A 226 -8.05 -6.87 -13.48
C MET A 226 -8.22 -6.70 -11.97
N GLY A 227 -9.28 -6.07 -11.55
CA GLY A 227 -9.52 -5.75 -10.14
C GLY A 227 -8.60 -4.67 -9.56
N GLY A 228 -7.66 -4.13 -10.34
CA GLY A 228 -6.67 -3.15 -9.90
C GLY A 228 -7.21 -1.73 -9.71
N PHE A 229 -6.29 -0.81 -9.44
CA PHE A 229 -6.61 0.61 -9.22
C PHE A 229 -7.17 1.28 -10.48
N GLY A 230 -6.58 1.00 -11.65
CA GLY A 230 -7.05 1.56 -12.92
C GLY A 230 -8.49 1.18 -13.25
N GLU A 231 -8.92 -0.03 -12.88
CA GLU A 231 -10.31 -0.44 -12.99
C GLU A 231 -11.20 0.32 -12.00
N ALA A 232 -10.74 0.51 -10.75
CA ALA A 232 -11.48 1.23 -9.73
C ALA A 232 -11.80 2.67 -10.12
N ILE A 233 -10.84 3.37 -10.72
CA ILE A 233 -11.03 4.74 -11.19
C ILE A 233 -11.69 4.82 -12.58
N GLY A 234 -11.98 3.69 -13.24
CA GLY A 234 -12.52 3.65 -14.60
C GLY A 234 -11.60 4.34 -15.62
N ALA A 235 -10.30 4.08 -15.57
CA ALA A 235 -9.34 4.67 -16.50
C ALA A 235 -9.59 4.24 -17.94
N ASP A 236 -9.44 5.16 -18.88
CA ASP A 236 -9.59 4.90 -20.33
C ASP A 236 -8.51 3.97 -20.86
N VAL A 237 -7.30 4.10 -20.30
CA VAL A 237 -6.14 3.24 -20.58
C VAL A 237 -5.52 2.78 -19.28
N ARG A 238 -5.26 1.48 -19.16
CA ARG A 238 -4.76 0.85 -17.94
C ARG A 238 -3.44 0.17 -18.20
N PHE A 239 -2.41 0.58 -17.47
CA PHE A 239 -1.10 -0.08 -17.46
C PHE A 239 -0.84 -0.69 -16.09
N GLY A 240 -0.62 -1.99 -16.08
CA GLY A 240 -0.32 -2.79 -14.90
C GLY A 240 0.14 -4.18 -15.36
N TRP A 241 0.16 -5.12 -14.46
CA TRP A 241 0.54 -6.49 -14.79
C TRP A 241 -0.67 -7.29 -15.30
N PRO A 242 -0.49 -8.24 -16.24
CA PRO A 242 -1.58 -9.09 -16.70
C PRO A 242 -2.11 -9.94 -15.53
N ASP A 243 -3.37 -10.31 -15.63
CA ASP A 243 -4.03 -11.24 -14.70
C ASP A 243 -3.48 -12.67 -14.79
N ARG A 244 -2.78 -12.99 -15.88
CA ARG A 244 -2.07 -14.25 -16.07
C ARG A 244 -0.57 -14.03 -15.98
N PHE A 245 0.01 -14.51 -14.89
CA PHE A 245 1.45 -14.60 -14.76
C PHE A 245 1.89 -15.91 -15.41
N ILE A 246 2.41 -15.83 -16.65
CA ILE A 246 3.04 -16.98 -17.32
C ILE A 246 4.55 -16.86 -17.03
N PRO A 247 5.11 -17.71 -16.15
CA PRO A 247 6.56 -17.76 -15.99
C PRO A 247 7.19 -18.31 -17.29
N HIS A 248 8.14 -17.58 -17.83
CA HIS A 248 9.04 -18.08 -18.87
C HIS A 248 10.33 -18.57 -18.24
#